data_e13898c092856efb171413997625a766
#
_entry.id   e13898c092856efb171413997625a766
#
_cell.length_a   1.000
_cell.length_b   1.000
_cell.length_c   1.000
_cell.angle_alpha   90.00
_cell.angle_beta   90.00
_cell.angle_gamma   90.00
#
_symmetry.space_group_name_H-M   'P 1'
#
loop_
_entity.id
_entity.type
_entity.pdbx_description
1 polymer ?
#
loop_
_entity_poly.entity_id
_entity_poly.type
_entity_poly.pdbx_seq_one_letter_code
_entity_poly.pdbx_strand_id
1 'polypeptide(L)'
;IVTIDGDGQFLPEEIPKLVSDIEQKKSDIVIGYRFDGATDMPNYRRFGNKILDKMANMATQISVRDTQSGYRAYSKDIIEKLDFKINGFGADVEILIDASKKGLRISEQKVTVIYNTGSDTSTKNPISHTGEVVSTILEKIAIKSPLKFLGIPGIVIILIGIYFATDVFLVYNDTGYFSIPFTLIGATFLVSGLILFLMATILFSVSKRSNKKL
;
A
#
# COMPACT_ATOMS: atom_id res chain seq x y z
N ILE A 1 4.90 -24.93 2.78
CA ILE A 1 6.13 -24.21 2.45
C ILE A 1 6.27 -23.04 3.40
N VAL A 2 7.51 -22.79 3.87
CA VAL A 2 7.79 -21.63 4.71
C VAL A 2 8.88 -20.79 4.05
N THR A 3 8.67 -19.46 4.02
CA THR A 3 9.67 -18.47 3.66
C THR A 3 10.21 -17.80 4.91
N ILE A 4 11.51 -17.55 4.95
CA ILE A 4 12.19 -16.84 6.04
C ILE A 4 13.33 -16.02 5.43
N ASP A 5 13.52 -14.80 5.93
CA ASP A 5 14.63 -13.96 5.48
C ASP A 5 15.97 -14.52 6.00
N GLY A 6 16.99 -14.52 5.14
CA GLY A 6 18.31 -15.08 5.43
C GLY A 6 19.24 -14.16 6.23
N ASP A 7 18.73 -13.07 6.80
CA ASP A 7 19.50 -12.07 7.54
C ASP A 7 19.68 -12.40 9.04
N GLY A 8 19.14 -13.53 9.47
CA GLY A 8 19.22 -14.00 10.85
C GLY A 8 18.34 -13.26 11.85
N GLN A 9 17.44 -12.39 11.39
CA GLN A 9 16.54 -11.66 12.27
C GLN A 9 15.39 -12.52 12.82
N PHE A 10 14.98 -13.55 12.11
CA PHE A 10 13.92 -14.46 12.53
C PHE A 10 14.48 -15.77 13.09
N LEU A 11 13.77 -16.34 14.05
CA LEU A 11 14.11 -17.60 14.68
C LEU A 11 13.49 -18.79 13.92
N PRO A 12 14.29 -19.69 13.32
CA PRO A 12 13.75 -20.89 12.66
C PRO A 12 12.96 -21.81 13.58
N GLU A 13 13.22 -21.76 14.89
CA GLU A 13 12.54 -22.53 15.93
C GLU A 13 11.06 -22.17 16.03
N GLU A 14 10.65 -21.03 15.53
CA GLU A 14 9.24 -20.60 15.50
C GLU A 14 8.47 -21.09 14.25
N ILE A 15 9.13 -21.78 13.30
CA ILE A 15 8.47 -22.38 12.12
C ILE A 15 7.27 -23.27 12.51
N PRO A 16 7.34 -24.18 13.50
CA PRO A 16 6.20 -24.99 13.88
C PRO A 16 4.97 -24.18 14.28
N LYS A 17 5.17 -23.01 14.87
CA LYS A 17 4.10 -22.11 15.28
C LYS A 17 3.34 -21.53 14.08
N LEU A 18 4.04 -21.16 13.00
CA LEU A 18 3.41 -20.68 11.76
C LEU A 18 2.70 -21.83 11.03
N VAL A 19 3.30 -23.02 11.03
CA VAL A 19 2.77 -24.17 10.30
C VAL A 19 1.54 -24.75 10.98
N SER A 20 1.40 -24.63 12.30
CA SER A 20 0.28 -25.20 13.06
C SER A 20 -1.10 -24.78 12.56
N ASP A 21 -1.29 -23.51 12.17
CA ASP A 21 -2.57 -23.02 11.64
C ASP A 21 -2.86 -23.57 10.24
N ILE A 22 -1.82 -23.85 9.44
CA ILE A 22 -1.94 -24.50 8.14
C ILE A 22 -2.36 -25.97 8.31
N GLU A 23 -1.68 -26.71 9.20
CA GLU A 23 -1.97 -28.12 9.46
C GLU A 23 -3.38 -28.32 10.02
N GLN A 24 -3.82 -27.40 10.86
CA GLN A 24 -5.18 -27.39 11.40
C GLN A 24 -6.24 -26.90 10.40
N LYS A 25 -5.85 -26.60 9.15
CA LYS A 25 -6.71 -26.07 8.08
C LYS A 25 -7.47 -24.78 8.46
N LYS A 26 -6.94 -24.01 9.40
CA LYS A 26 -7.50 -22.73 9.82
C LYS A 26 -7.20 -21.61 8.82
N SER A 27 -6.00 -21.67 8.21
CA SER A 27 -5.49 -20.65 7.31
C SER A 27 -4.79 -21.28 6.11
N ASP A 28 -4.77 -20.54 5.02
CA ASP A 28 -4.09 -20.92 3.78
C ASP A 28 -2.71 -20.23 3.72
N ILE A 29 -2.60 -19.04 4.35
CA ILE A 29 -1.35 -18.27 4.53
C ILE A 29 -1.28 -17.84 5.99
N VAL A 30 -0.10 -18.00 6.61
CA VAL A 30 0.19 -17.49 7.96
C VAL A 30 1.37 -16.53 7.89
N ILE A 31 1.22 -15.34 8.45
CA ILE A 31 2.24 -14.28 8.47
C ILE A 31 2.81 -14.19 9.89
N GLY A 32 4.13 -14.23 10.01
CA GLY A 32 4.81 -13.92 11.26
C GLY A 32 4.87 -12.40 11.46
N TYR A 33 4.09 -11.84 12.40
CA TYR A 33 4.10 -10.39 12.65
C TYR A 33 5.05 -10.00 13.77
N ARG A 34 5.71 -8.83 13.57
CA ARG A 34 6.83 -8.33 14.40
C ARG A 34 6.41 -7.31 15.47
N PHE A 35 5.23 -6.73 15.37
CA PHE A 35 4.87 -5.55 16.13
C PHE A 35 4.16 -5.88 17.43
N ASP A 36 4.93 -6.18 18.47
CA ASP A 36 4.43 -6.17 19.83
C ASP A 36 5.41 -5.42 20.72
N GLY A 37 4.97 -4.31 21.28
CA GLY A 37 5.50 -3.42 22.33
C GLY A 37 6.97 -3.43 22.77
N ALA A 38 7.70 -4.53 22.59
CA ALA A 38 9.05 -4.76 23.05
C ALA A 38 10.11 -4.86 21.93
N THR A 39 9.81 -4.39 20.72
CA THR A 39 10.77 -4.42 19.62
C THR A 39 11.64 -3.19 19.63
N ASP A 40 12.97 -3.34 19.59
CA ASP A 40 13.99 -2.27 19.47
C ASP A 40 13.97 -1.58 18.10
N MET A 41 12.82 -1.61 17.41
CA MET A 41 12.65 -0.95 16.12
C MET A 41 12.60 0.57 16.27
N PRO A 42 13.43 1.33 15.53
CA PRO A 42 13.38 2.80 15.53
C PRO A 42 11.98 3.34 15.19
N ASN A 43 11.55 4.39 15.90
CA ASN A 43 10.19 4.94 15.78
C ASN A 43 9.82 5.36 14.35
N TYR A 44 10.77 5.89 13.56
CA TYR A 44 10.53 6.27 12.16
C TYR A 44 10.24 5.07 11.27
N ARG A 45 10.91 3.92 11.48
CA ARG A 45 10.62 2.66 10.77
C ARG A 45 9.26 2.11 11.14
N ARG A 46 8.93 2.13 12.45
CA ARG A 46 7.61 1.70 12.93
C ARG A 46 6.48 2.54 12.33
N PHE A 47 6.67 3.85 12.22
CA PHE A 47 5.70 4.75 11.60
C PHE A 47 5.57 4.48 10.09
N GLY A 48 6.69 4.34 9.37
CA GLY A 48 6.69 4.01 7.94
C GLY A 48 5.97 2.68 7.65
N ASN A 49 6.30 1.62 8.40
CA ASN A 49 5.64 0.32 8.24
C ASN A 49 4.13 0.40 8.49
N LYS A 50 3.68 1.12 9.54
CA LYS A 50 2.24 1.30 9.79
C LYS A 50 1.50 1.99 8.63
N ILE A 51 2.15 2.94 7.96
CA ILE A 51 1.57 3.58 6.76
C ILE A 51 1.47 2.56 5.64
N LEU A 52 2.54 1.81 5.36
CA LEU A 52 2.57 0.78 4.33
C LEU A 52 1.54 -0.31 4.60
N ASP A 53 1.43 -0.79 5.84
CA ASP A 53 0.43 -1.77 6.25
C ASP A 53 -0.99 -1.25 6.04
N LYS A 54 -1.26 -0.01 6.43
CA LYS A 54 -2.58 0.61 6.20
C LYS A 54 -2.91 0.71 4.72
N MET A 55 -1.96 1.12 3.89
CA MET A 55 -2.13 1.20 2.44
C MET A 55 -2.34 -0.19 1.82
N ALA A 56 -1.54 -1.19 2.21
CA ALA A 56 -1.67 -2.55 1.75
C ALA A 56 -3.02 -3.16 2.16
N ASN A 57 -3.45 -2.97 3.40
CA ASN A 57 -4.76 -3.42 3.89
C ASN A 57 -5.92 -2.76 3.12
N MET A 58 -5.80 -1.48 2.74
CA MET A 58 -6.79 -0.84 1.86
C MET A 58 -6.83 -1.47 0.46
N ALA A 59 -5.68 -1.86 -0.08
CA ALA A 59 -5.60 -2.51 -1.39
C ALA A 59 -6.14 -3.94 -1.37
N THR A 60 -5.87 -4.68 -0.28
CA THR A 60 -6.22 -6.10 -0.13
C THR A 60 -7.62 -6.33 0.42
N GLN A 61 -8.19 -5.40 1.19
CA GLN A 61 -9.38 -5.59 2.03
C GLN A 61 -9.19 -6.64 3.13
N ILE A 62 -7.96 -6.94 3.50
CA ILE A 62 -7.58 -7.81 4.60
C ILE A 62 -7.08 -6.93 5.75
N SER A 63 -7.26 -7.36 6.99
CA SER A 63 -6.69 -6.68 8.15
C SER A 63 -5.48 -7.48 8.65
N VAL A 64 -4.30 -7.11 8.17
CA VAL A 64 -3.01 -7.70 8.55
C VAL A 64 -2.16 -6.63 9.22
N ARG A 65 -1.45 -6.99 10.30
CA ARG A 65 -0.63 -6.05 11.09
C ARG A 65 0.74 -5.81 10.49
N ASP A 66 1.29 -6.82 9.79
CA ASP A 66 2.64 -6.78 9.21
C ASP A 66 2.63 -7.34 7.78
N THR A 67 2.28 -6.48 6.84
CA THR A 67 2.23 -6.86 5.41
C THR A 67 3.61 -7.01 4.78
N GLN A 68 4.66 -6.52 5.44
CA GLN A 68 6.04 -6.49 4.95
C GLN A 68 6.91 -7.61 5.52
N SER A 69 6.34 -8.51 6.35
CA SER A 69 7.10 -9.64 6.88
C SER A 69 7.32 -10.69 5.79
N GLY A 70 8.57 -11.08 5.57
CA GLY A 70 8.96 -12.21 4.71
C GLY A 70 8.85 -13.58 5.40
N TYR A 71 8.59 -13.60 6.72
CA TYR A 71 8.43 -14.83 7.49
C TYR A 71 6.99 -15.33 7.38
N ARG A 72 6.75 -16.27 6.46
CA ARG A 72 5.40 -16.73 6.12
C ARG A 72 5.35 -18.25 5.94
N ALA A 73 4.21 -18.83 6.31
CA ALA A 73 3.88 -20.21 5.96
C ALA A 73 2.73 -20.23 4.95
N TYR A 74 2.82 -21.13 3.99
CA TYR A 74 1.84 -21.33 2.94
C TYR A 74 1.38 -22.78 2.90
N SER A 75 0.09 -23.02 2.71
CA SER A 75 -0.39 -24.36 2.45
C SER A 75 0.09 -24.83 1.07
N LYS A 76 0.26 -26.15 0.89
CA LYS A 76 0.72 -26.70 -0.38
C LYS A 76 -0.25 -26.38 -1.51
N ASP A 77 -1.54 -26.46 -1.26
CA ASP A 77 -2.60 -26.38 -2.26
C ASP A 77 -2.76 -24.99 -2.88
N ILE A 78 -2.20 -23.93 -2.22
CA ILE A 78 -2.37 -22.57 -2.74
C ILE A 78 -1.21 -22.09 -3.59
N ILE A 79 -0.03 -22.71 -3.49
CA ILE A 79 1.18 -22.22 -4.18
C ILE A 79 0.99 -22.26 -5.70
N GLU A 80 0.35 -23.31 -6.21
CA GLU A 80 0.02 -23.41 -7.63
C GLU A 80 -1.08 -22.45 -8.07
N LYS A 81 -1.87 -21.96 -7.11
CA LYS A 81 -2.97 -21.03 -7.36
C LYS A 81 -2.55 -19.56 -7.30
N LEU A 82 -1.45 -19.27 -6.61
CA LEU A 82 -0.93 -17.90 -6.51
C LEU A 82 -0.28 -17.50 -7.83
N ASP A 83 -0.81 -16.45 -8.44
CA ASP A 83 -0.27 -15.83 -9.65
C ASP A 83 0.37 -14.48 -9.28
N PHE A 84 1.63 -14.54 -8.91
CA PHE A 84 2.40 -13.34 -8.58
C PHE A 84 3.65 -13.27 -9.46
N LYS A 85 3.87 -12.10 -10.00
CA LYS A 85 5.13 -11.79 -10.69
C LYS A 85 6.12 -11.33 -9.65
N ILE A 86 7.08 -12.21 -9.30
CA ILE A 86 8.15 -11.88 -8.35
C ILE A 86 9.07 -10.85 -9.01
N ASN A 87 8.72 -9.59 -8.96
CA ASN A 87 9.53 -8.48 -9.43
C ASN A 87 9.75 -7.49 -8.28
N GLY A 88 10.86 -7.67 -7.53
CA GLY A 88 11.29 -6.71 -6.53
C GLY A 88 10.60 -6.81 -5.16
N PHE A 89 10.76 -5.76 -4.36
CA PHE A 89 10.32 -5.69 -2.96
C PHE A 89 8.81 -5.53 -2.74
N GLY A 90 8.04 -5.33 -3.79
CA GLY A 90 6.57 -5.32 -3.74
C GLY A 90 5.93 -6.71 -3.72
N ALA A 91 6.71 -7.78 -3.89
CA ALA A 91 6.23 -9.16 -3.98
C ALA A 91 5.40 -9.58 -2.76
N ASP A 92 5.82 -9.16 -1.55
CA ASP A 92 5.10 -9.47 -0.31
C ASP A 92 3.68 -8.94 -0.30
N VAL A 93 3.48 -7.73 -0.80
CA VAL A 93 2.15 -7.11 -0.91
C VAL A 93 1.37 -7.69 -2.08
N GLU A 94 2.02 -8.00 -3.20
CA GLU A 94 1.36 -8.62 -4.36
C GLU A 94 0.78 -9.99 -4.03
N ILE A 95 1.50 -10.82 -3.28
CA ILE A 95 1.02 -12.12 -2.78
C ILE A 95 -0.27 -11.93 -1.97
N LEU A 96 -0.30 -10.95 -1.06
CA LEU A 96 -1.47 -10.69 -0.23
C LEU A 96 -2.65 -10.16 -1.05
N ILE A 97 -2.39 -9.32 -2.05
CA ILE A 97 -3.43 -8.83 -2.97
C ILE A 97 -4.03 -9.98 -3.78
N ASP A 98 -3.20 -10.87 -4.31
CA ASP A 98 -3.65 -12.01 -5.09
C ASP A 98 -4.41 -13.02 -4.21
N ALA A 99 -3.88 -13.32 -3.02
CA ALA A 99 -4.53 -14.18 -2.03
C ALA A 99 -5.92 -13.65 -1.64
N SER A 100 -6.02 -12.33 -1.40
CA SER A 100 -7.30 -11.67 -1.12
C SER A 100 -8.31 -11.83 -2.25
N LYS A 101 -7.89 -11.60 -3.49
CA LYS A 101 -8.76 -11.74 -4.68
C LYS A 101 -9.28 -13.15 -4.83
N LYS A 102 -8.49 -14.14 -4.43
CA LYS A 102 -8.83 -15.57 -4.49
C LYS A 102 -9.59 -16.06 -3.27
N GLY A 103 -9.89 -15.16 -2.31
CA GLY A 103 -10.63 -15.50 -1.08
C GLY A 103 -9.87 -16.44 -0.15
N LEU A 104 -8.53 -16.44 -0.19
CA LEU A 104 -7.70 -17.28 0.67
C LEU A 104 -7.74 -16.75 2.11
N ARG A 105 -7.70 -17.68 3.07
CA ARG A 105 -7.71 -17.36 4.50
C ARG A 105 -6.31 -17.01 4.96
N ILE A 106 -6.15 -15.81 5.51
CA ILE A 106 -4.88 -15.30 6.01
C ILE A 106 -4.98 -15.11 7.51
N SER A 107 -4.01 -15.63 8.26
CA SER A 107 -3.86 -15.40 9.70
C SER A 107 -2.48 -14.87 10.03
N GLU A 108 -2.29 -14.46 11.28
CA GLU A 108 -1.04 -13.93 11.79
C GLU A 108 -0.64 -14.66 13.06
N GLN A 109 0.66 -14.96 13.17
CA GLN A 109 1.27 -15.48 14.38
C GLN A 109 2.37 -14.54 14.85
N LYS A 110 2.41 -14.25 16.16
CA LYS A 110 3.46 -13.43 16.74
C LYS A 110 4.80 -14.15 16.66
N VAL A 111 5.82 -13.46 16.12
CA VAL A 111 7.19 -13.97 16.01
C VAL A 111 8.18 -13.03 16.70
N THR A 112 9.30 -13.60 17.13
CA THR A 112 10.41 -12.87 17.72
C THR A 112 11.32 -12.34 16.64
N VAL A 113 11.81 -11.10 16.78
CA VAL A 113 12.78 -10.49 15.85
C VAL A 113 14.00 -10.03 16.64
N ILE A 114 15.18 -10.42 16.15
CA ILE A 114 16.47 -10.02 16.69
C ILE A 114 17.04 -8.94 15.81
N TYR A 115 17.18 -7.71 16.35
CA TYR A 115 17.68 -6.56 15.58
C TYR A 115 19.20 -6.41 15.57
N ASN A 116 19.92 -7.05 16.49
CA ASN A 116 21.39 -6.97 16.62
C ASN A 116 22.06 -8.28 16.20
N THR A 117 21.89 -8.69 14.97
CA THR A 117 22.51 -9.93 14.44
C THR A 117 23.96 -9.74 14.02
N GLY A 118 24.52 -8.52 14.09
CA GLY A 118 25.91 -8.23 13.69
C GLY A 118 26.17 -8.33 12.17
N SER A 119 25.16 -8.62 11.38
CA SER A 119 25.24 -8.63 9.91
C SER A 119 24.64 -7.34 9.34
N ASP A 120 25.20 -6.85 8.22
CA ASP A 120 24.63 -5.74 7.46
C ASP A 120 23.24 -6.18 6.91
N THR A 121 22.19 -5.78 7.62
CA THR A 121 20.81 -6.26 7.41
C THR A 121 20.07 -5.60 6.24
N SER A 122 20.75 -4.91 5.34
CA SER A 122 20.12 -4.37 4.14
C SER A 122 21.15 -3.98 3.09
N THR A 123 21.14 -4.68 1.96
CA THR A 123 21.94 -4.36 0.77
C THR A 123 21.39 -3.19 -0.05
N LYS A 124 20.22 -2.65 0.28
CA LYS A 124 19.61 -1.52 -0.44
C LYS A 124 19.27 -0.36 0.49
N ASN A 125 19.36 0.86 -0.07
CA ASN A 125 18.92 2.07 0.61
C ASN A 125 17.46 1.94 1.08
N PRO A 126 17.15 2.20 2.36
CA PRO A 126 15.79 2.12 2.89
C PRO A 126 14.77 2.96 2.11
N ILE A 127 15.22 4.06 1.50
CA ILE A 127 14.38 4.97 0.70
C ILE A 127 13.95 4.33 -0.62
N SER A 128 14.85 3.61 -1.32
CA SER A 128 14.49 2.97 -2.59
C SER A 128 13.55 1.78 -2.37
N HIS A 129 13.77 1.00 -1.32
CA HIS A 129 12.87 -0.09 -0.91
C HIS A 129 11.45 0.43 -0.61
N THR A 130 11.35 1.45 0.22
CA THR A 130 10.06 2.06 0.56
C THR A 130 9.38 2.63 -0.68
N GLY A 131 10.13 3.25 -1.59
CA GLY A 131 9.62 3.78 -2.85
C GLY A 131 9.02 2.71 -3.77
N GLU A 132 9.66 1.56 -3.91
CA GLU A 132 9.15 0.43 -4.71
C GLU A 132 7.85 -0.13 -4.13
N VAL A 133 7.80 -0.34 -2.82
CA VAL A 133 6.60 -0.83 -2.14
C VAL A 133 5.44 0.16 -2.27
N VAL A 134 5.69 1.44 -2.03
CA VAL A 134 4.68 2.50 -2.18
C VAL A 134 4.16 2.55 -3.62
N SER A 135 5.06 2.52 -4.61
CA SER A 135 4.68 2.52 -6.03
C SER A 135 3.77 1.35 -6.38
N THR A 136 4.13 0.13 -5.95
CA THR A 136 3.32 -1.08 -6.18
C THR A 136 1.93 -0.96 -5.55
N ILE A 137 1.85 -0.48 -4.31
CA ILE A 137 0.57 -0.30 -3.61
C ILE A 137 -0.27 0.77 -4.30
N LEU A 138 0.31 1.91 -4.65
CA LEU A 138 -0.39 3.01 -5.33
C LEU A 138 -0.95 2.56 -6.68
N GLU A 139 -0.15 1.83 -7.46
CA GLU A 139 -0.60 1.26 -8.73
C GLU A 139 -1.83 0.36 -8.55
N LYS A 140 -1.76 -0.58 -7.59
CA LYS A 140 -2.88 -1.51 -7.35
C LYS A 140 -4.14 -0.81 -6.82
N ILE A 141 -3.99 0.19 -5.94
CA ILE A 141 -5.12 0.99 -5.44
C ILE A 141 -5.72 1.83 -6.57
N ALA A 142 -4.87 2.48 -7.39
CA ALA A 142 -5.32 3.30 -8.51
C ALA A 142 -6.11 2.48 -9.54
N ILE A 143 -5.68 1.24 -9.82
CA ILE A 143 -6.39 0.34 -10.72
C ILE A 143 -7.70 -0.16 -10.11
N LYS A 144 -7.72 -0.50 -8.81
CA LYS A 144 -8.90 -1.08 -8.14
C LYS A 144 -10.02 -0.07 -7.91
N SER A 145 -9.70 1.16 -7.55
CA SER A 145 -10.67 2.20 -7.19
C SER A 145 -10.22 3.60 -7.65
N PRO A 146 -10.05 3.83 -8.95
CA PRO A 146 -9.45 5.06 -9.46
C PRO A 146 -10.26 6.31 -9.12
N LEU A 147 -11.60 6.22 -9.15
CA LEU A 147 -12.46 7.34 -8.80
C LEU A 147 -12.34 7.77 -7.34
N LYS A 148 -12.16 6.80 -6.41
CA LYS A 148 -11.98 7.14 -4.99
C LYS A 148 -10.58 7.70 -4.73
N PHE A 149 -9.57 7.15 -5.38
CA PHE A 149 -8.17 7.48 -5.10
C PHE A 149 -7.67 8.75 -5.81
N LEU A 150 -8.08 8.96 -7.05
CA LEU A 150 -7.71 10.14 -7.85
C LEU A 150 -8.88 11.11 -8.05
N GLY A 151 -10.10 10.59 -8.21
CA GLY A 151 -11.28 11.41 -8.49
C GLY A 151 -11.67 12.29 -7.32
N ILE A 152 -11.76 11.75 -6.10
CA ILE A 152 -12.13 12.55 -4.91
C ILE A 152 -11.09 13.64 -4.63
N PRO A 153 -9.76 13.36 -4.55
CA PRO A 153 -8.77 14.42 -4.43
C PRO A 153 -8.82 15.45 -5.58
N GLY A 154 -9.04 14.99 -6.82
CA GLY A 154 -9.20 15.87 -7.96
C GLY A 154 -10.35 16.88 -7.78
N ILE A 155 -11.52 16.40 -7.32
CA ILE A 155 -12.67 17.26 -7.03
C ILE A 155 -12.35 18.25 -5.91
N VAL A 156 -11.71 17.80 -4.83
CA VAL A 156 -11.32 18.70 -3.71
C VAL A 156 -10.39 19.80 -4.20
N ILE A 157 -9.41 19.47 -5.03
CA ILE A 157 -8.46 20.43 -5.61
C ILE A 157 -9.20 21.42 -6.53
N ILE A 158 -10.16 20.97 -7.34
CA ILE A 158 -11.00 21.85 -8.17
C ILE A 158 -11.77 22.83 -7.29
N LEU A 159 -12.40 22.36 -6.19
CA LEU A 159 -13.15 23.23 -5.29
C LEU A 159 -12.28 24.31 -4.65
N ILE A 160 -11.03 23.97 -4.28
CA ILE A 160 -10.05 24.95 -3.80
C ILE A 160 -9.74 25.99 -4.91
N GLY A 161 -9.55 25.53 -6.13
CA GLY A 161 -9.32 26.43 -7.28
C GLY A 161 -10.47 27.36 -7.54
N ILE A 162 -11.72 26.86 -7.46
CA ILE A 162 -12.93 27.67 -7.58
C ILE A 162 -12.99 28.72 -6.46
N TYR A 163 -12.65 28.35 -5.23
CA TYR A 163 -12.60 29.29 -4.11
C TYR A 163 -11.67 30.46 -4.40
N PHE A 164 -10.43 30.22 -4.84
CA PHE A 164 -9.49 31.28 -5.20
C PHE A 164 -9.97 32.11 -6.39
N ALA A 165 -10.59 31.49 -7.38
CA ALA A 165 -11.13 32.23 -8.54
C ALA A 165 -12.29 33.15 -8.13
N THR A 166 -13.19 32.68 -7.26
CA THR A 166 -14.29 33.51 -6.74
C THR A 166 -13.81 34.64 -5.87
N ASP A 167 -12.81 34.41 -5.01
CA ASP A 167 -12.19 35.43 -4.17
C ASP A 167 -11.59 36.57 -5.03
N VAL A 168 -10.77 36.21 -6.03
CA VAL A 168 -10.22 37.21 -6.98
C VAL A 168 -11.30 37.98 -7.67
N PHE A 169 -12.37 37.31 -8.11
CA PHE A 169 -13.48 37.97 -8.82
C PHE A 169 -14.23 38.97 -7.93
N LEU A 170 -14.51 38.60 -6.68
CA LEU A 170 -15.19 39.48 -5.71
C LEU A 170 -14.34 40.70 -5.36
N VAL A 171 -13.03 40.50 -5.06
CA VAL A 171 -12.11 41.62 -4.79
C VAL A 171 -11.99 42.55 -5.97
N TYR A 172 -11.92 42.00 -7.17
CA TYR A 172 -11.86 42.85 -8.40
C TYR A 172 -13.13 43.66 -8.57
N ASN A 173 -14.30 43.08 -8.35
CA ASN A 173 -15.58 43.77 -8.48
C ASN A 173 -15.74 44.93 -7.46
N ASP A 174 -15.22 44.76 -6.27
CA ASP A 174 -15.35 45.75 -5.20
C ASP A 174 -14.31 46.87 -5.26
N THR A 175 -13.06 46.52 -5.64
CA THR A 175 -11.91 47.44 -5.53
C THR A 175 -11.26 47.79 -6.87
N GLY A 176 -11.59 47.08 -7.95
CA GLY A 176 -10.88 47.17 -9.23
C GLY A 176 -9.46 46.55 -9.20
N TYR A 177 -9.04 45.99 -8.09
CA TYR A 177 -7.71 45.38 -7.91
C TYR A 177 -7.70 43.94 -8.41
N PHE A 178 -6.83 43.61 -9.37
CA PHE A 178 -6.63 42.27 -9.90
C PHE A 178 -5.37 41.63 -9.35
N SER A 179 -5.53 40.58 -8.51
CA SER A 179 -4.41 39.87 -7.89
C SER A 179 -3.86 38.78 -8.80
N ILE A 180 -2.74 39.02 -9.49
CA ILE A 180 -2.06 38.03 -10.34
C ILE A 180 -1.64 36.79 -9.56
N PRO A 181 -1.01 36.88 -8.34
CA PRO A 181 -0.61 35.68 -7.61
C PRO A 181 -1.77 34.75 -7.26
N PHE A 182 -2.88 35.29 -6.74
CA PHE A 182 -4.06 34.49 -6.39
C PHE A 182 -4.73 33.88 -7.62
N THR A 183 -4.74 34.59 -8.74
CA THR A 183 -5.24 34.06 -10.03
C THR A 183 -4.40 32.87 -10.50
N LEU A 184 -3.07 32.97 -10.43
CA LEU A 184 -2.18 31.87 -10.80
C LEU A 184 -2.34 30.66 -9.89
N ILE A 185 -2.49 30.87 -8.60
CA ILE A 185 -2.76 29.79 -7.62
C ILE A 185 -4.09 29.10 -7.98
N GLY A 186 -5.17 29.88 -8.15
CA GLY A 186 -6.48 29.35 -8.50
C GLY A 186 -6.46 28.55 -9.81
N ALA A 187 -5.83 29.10 -10.86
CA ALA A 187 -5.69 28.42 -12.15
C ALA A 187 -4.89 27.14 -12.05
N THR A 188 -3.80 27.12 -11.25
CA THR A 188 -2.99 25.92 -11.04
C THR A 188 -3.81 24.81 -10.35
N PHE A 189 -4.60 25.16 -9.31
CA PHE A 189 -5.48 24.20 -8.65
C PHE A 189 -6.58 23.69 -9.58
N LEU A 190 -7.20 24.55 -10.38
CA LEU A 190 -8.23 24.15 -11.35
C LEU A 190 -7.68 23.16 -12.38
N VAL A 191 -6.55 23.49 -13.00
CA VAL A 191 -5.94 22.65 -14.04
C VAL A 191 -5.46 21.32 -13.46
N SER A 192 -4.74 21.33 -12.34
CA SER A 192 -4.23 20.10 -11.72
C SER A 192 -5.36 19.20 -11.22
N GLY A 193 -6.39 19.77 -10.61
CA GLY A 193 -7.56 19.02 -10.17
C GLY A 193 -8.34 18.40 -11.33
N LEU A 194 -8.49 19.12 -12.44
CA LEU A 194 -9.11 18.63 -13.66
C LEU A 194 -8.32 17.47 -14.27
N ILE A 195 -6.99 17.58 -14.34
CA ILE A 195 -6.12 16.50 -14.83
C ILE A 195 -6.29 15.25 -13.98
N LEU A 196 -6.25 15.37 -12.65
CA LEU A 196 -6.45 14.23 -11.74
C LEU A 196 -7.82 13.57 -11.93
N PHE A 197 -8.87 14.36 -12.07
CA PHE A 197 -10.22 13.85 -12.29
C PHE A 197 -10.36 13.14 -13.65
N LEU A 198 -9.79 13.69 -14.71
CA LEU A 198 -9.76 13.06 -16.02
C LEU A 198 -8.97 11.74 -16.00
N MET A 199 -7.82 11.70 -15.35
CA MET A 199 -7.06 10.47 -15.18
C MET A 199 -7.87 9.41 -14.42
N ALA A 200 -8.60 9.81 -13.37
CA ALA A 200 -9.46 8.90 -12.61
C ALA A 200 -10.55 8.28 -13.49
N THR A 201 -11.20 9.08 -14.36
CA THR A 201 -12.26 8.59 -15.25
C THR A 201 -11.73 7.68 -16.35
N ILE A 202 -10.56 7.99 -16.91
CA ILE A 202 -9.88 7.13 -17.90
C ILE A 202 -9.54 5.77 -17.28
N LEU A 203 -8.85 5.78 -16.12
CA LEU A 203 -8.49 4.54 -15.42
C LEU A 203 -9.72 3.72 -15.03
N PHE A 204 -10.80 4.36 -14.60
CA PHE A 204 -12.06 3.68 -14.30
C PHE A 204 -12.64 3.00 -15.53
N SER A 205 -12.64 3.68 -16.67
CA SER A 205 -13.14 3.13 -17.93
C SER A 205 -12.33 1.91 -18.40
N VAL A 206 -11.00 1.98 -18.29
CA VAL A 206 -10.09 0.89 -18.64
C VAL A 206 -10.27 -0.30 -17.70
N SER A 207 -10.30 -0.06 -16.39
CA SER A 207 -10.49 -1.11 -15.38
C SER A 207 -11.82 -1.86 -15.56
N LYS A 208 -12.89 -1.14 -15.86
CA LYS A 208 -14.22 -1.74 -16.11
C LYS A 208 -14.25 -2.62 -17.36
N ARG A 209 -13.47 -2.28 -18.40
CA ARG A 209 -13.36 -3.09 -19.61
C ARG A 209 -12.54 -4.36 -19.39
N SER A 210 -11.48 -4.29 -18.57
CA SER A 210 -10.66 -5.44 -18.23
C SER A 210 -11.44 -6.48 -17.44
N ASN A 211 -12.27 -6.05 -16.47
CA ASN A 211 -13.10 -6.96 -15.67
C ASN A 211 -14.29 -7.61 -16.43
N LYS A 212 -14.61 -7.15 -17.63
CA LYS A 212 -15.67 -7.77 -18.47
C LYS A 212 -15.15 -8.87 -19.42
N LYS A 213 -13.83 -9.04 -19.51
CA LYS A 213 -13.19 -10.03 -20.38
C LYS A 213 -12.72 -11.29 -19.65
N LEU A 214 -12.93 -11.38 -18.35
CA LEU A 214 -12.81 -12.54 -17.48
C LEU A 214 -14.19 -13.08 -17.08
#